data_608375eb3e04b1853680220513d5683e
#
_entry.id   608375eb3e04b1853680220513d5683e
#
_cell.length_a   1.000
_cell.length_b   1.000
_cell.length_c   1.000
_cell.angle_alpha   90.00
_cell.angle_beta   90.00
_cell.angle_gamma   90.00
#
_symmetry.space_group_name_H-M   'P 1'
#
loop_
_entity.id
_entity.type
_entity.pdbx_description
1 polymer ?
#
loop_
_entity_poly.entity_id
_entity_poly.type
_entity_poly.pdbx_seq_one_letter_code
_entity_poly.pdbx_strand_id
1 'polypeptide(L)'
;SKVVYVSATPGEEEKKESGQKYIIEQLIRPTGLLEPSIEIKPTKNQVKDLIEEIKKRREKKQRTLALTLTKRLAEALSDYLTEEKINSQWLHAEIKTLERPKILKELREGKYDVLVGINLLREGLDLPEVTLVAILDADKEGFLRSETTLIQTMGGAARHLEGHVILYADQITGSMRKAIEEIKRRRKIQIEYNRKNKIKPKAIIKEIRDWPFAPKEKEISSEFWIIQDKKLLEKEMKIAARNLDFERAAKIRDLIKKSNEGLD
;
A
#
# COMPACT_ATOMS: atom_id res chain seq x y z
N SER A 1 20.30 30.32 7.55
CA SER A 1 19.28 29.80 6.63
C SER A 1 18.00 29.52 7.38
N LYS A 2 16.84 29.76 6.75
CA LYS A 2 15.52 29.43 7.34
C LYS A 2 15.12 28.05 6.82
N VAL A 3 14.70 27.15 7.71
CA VAL A 3 14.24 25.80 7.38
C VAL A 3 12.78 25.65 7.78
N VAL A 4 11.97 25.02 6.94
CA VAL A 4 10.59 24.66 7.20
C VAL A 4 10.44 23.14 7.04
N TYR A 5 10.04 22.48 8.13
CA TYR A 5 9.72 21.04 8.11
C TYR A 5 8.26 20.82 7.81
N VAL A 6 7.94 19.94 6.85
CA VAL A 6 6.56 19.57 6.48
C VAL A 6 6.42 18.07 6.55
N SER A 7 5.55 17.58 7.43
CA SER A 7 5.30 16.15 7.59
C SER A 7 3.92 15.89 8.17
N ALA A 8 3.31 14.77 7.80
CA ALA A 8 2.09 14.27 8.46
C ALA A 8 2.38 13.59 9.80
N THR A 9 3.63 13.18 10.00
CA THR A 9 4.13 12.47 11.19
C THR A 9 5.53 12.98 11.52
N PRO A 10 5.66 14.24 12.00
CA PRO A 10 6.96 14.84 12.31
C PRO A 10 7.67 14.03 13.42
N GLY A 11 8.97 13.85 13.27
CA GLY A 11 9.84 13.20 14.24
C GLY A 11 10.10 14.09 15.47
N GLU A 12 10.68 13.52 16.50
CA GLU A 12 10.99 14.25 17.74
C GLU A 12 12.12 15.28 17.53
N GLU A 13 13.04 15.02 16.60
CA GLU A 13 14.12 15.97 16.27
C GLU A 13 13.55 17.22 15.63
N GLU A 14 12.71 17.10 14.60
CA GLU A 14 12.10 18.23 13.93
C GLU A 14 11.20 19.05 14.88
N LYS A 15 10.48 18.38 15.78
CA LYS A 15 9.68 19.05 16.81
C LYS A 15 10.56 19.83 17.78
N LYS A 16 11.70 19.25 18.20
CA LYS A 16 12.64 19.87 19.11
C LYS A 16 13.34 21.07 18.47
N GLU A 17 13.80 20.92 17.23
CA GLU A 17 14.47 21.99 16.48
C GLU A 17 13.52 23.16 16.17
N SER A 18 12.27 22.86 15.80
CA SER A 18 11.26 23.89 15.53
C SER A 18 10.86 24.64 16.80
N GLY A 19 10.83 23.95 17.94
CA GLY A 19 10.25 24.45 19.18
C GLY A 19 8.71 24.47 19.16
N GLN A 20 8.10 24.12 20.28
CA GLN A 20 6.64 23.91 20.40
C GLN A 20 5.80 25.08 19.85
N LYS A 21 6.28 26.31 20.02
CA LYS A 21 5.57 27.53 19.59
C LYS A 21 5.40 27.65 18.07
N TYR A 22 6.27 27.02 17.30
CA TYR A 22 6.31 27.14 15.84
C TYR A 22 5.76 25.89 15.13
N ILE A 23 5.18 24.95 15.88
CA ILE A 23 4.48 23.79 15.29
C ILE A 23 3.07 24.21 14.91
N ILE A 24 2.78 24.18 13.62
CA ILE A 24 1.47 24.53 13.07
C ILE A 24 0.82 23.26 12.54
N GLU A 25 -0.38 22.94 13.02
CA GLU A 25 -1.16 21.81 12.56
C GLU A 25 -2.15 22.23 11.46
N GLN A 26 -2.09 21.53 10.32
CA GLN A 26 -3.07 21.67 9.25
C GLN A 26 -3.88 20.37 9.14
N LEU A 27 -4.91 20.23 9.93
CA LEU A 27 -5.70 19.00 10.06
C LEU A 27 -6.99 19.00 9.23
N ILE A 28 -7.49 20.19 8.88
CA ILE A 28 -8.77 20.34 8.23
C ILE A 28 -8.68 19.99 6.74
N ARG A 29 -9.58 19.10 6.31
CA ARG A 29 -9.76 18.75 4.89
C ARG A 29 -10.93 19.57 4.33
N PRO A 30 -10.73 20.37 3.25
CA PRO A 30 -11.79 21.16 2.64
C PRO A 30 -12.96 20.30 2.12
N THR A 31 -12.71 19.05 1.75
CA THR A 31 -13.74 18.08 1.32
C THR A 31 -14.68 17.65 2.43
N GLY A 32 -14.32 17.92 3.69
CA GLY A 32 -15.02 17.46 4.86
C GLY A 32 -14.82 15.98 5.19
N LEU A 33 -14.00 15.25 4.43
CA LEU A 33 -13.73 13.83 4.67
C LEU A 33 -13.10 13.61 6.04
N LEU A 34 -13.60 12.59 6.73
CA LEU A 34 -13.15 12.22 8.07
C LEU A 34 -11.98 11.24 8.01
N GLU A 35 -11.22 11.20 9.10
CA GLU A 35 -10.36 10.03 9.36
C GLU A 35 -11.23 8.76 9.47
N PRO A 36 -10.71 7.56 9.11
CA PRO A 36 -11.49 6.34 9.13
C PRO A 36 -12.01 5.99 10.52
N SER A 37 -13.08 5.21 10.58
CA SER A 37 -13.46 4.52 11.80
C SER A 37 -12.49 3.38 12.08
N ILE A 38 -12.25 3.06 13.35
CA ILE A 38 -11.29 2.03 13.76
C ILE A 38 -12.01 1.00 14.61
N GLU A 39 -11.81 -0.27 14.27
CA GLU A 39 -12.27 -1.42 15.03
C GLU A 39 -11.07 -2.31 15.40
N ILE A 40 -11.09 -2.90 16.59
CA ILE A 40 -10.10 -3.88 17.03
C ILE A 40 -10.81 -5.23 17.13
N LYS A 41 -10.29 -6.22 16.45
CA LYS A 41 -10.79 -7.60 16.48
C LYS A 41 -9.69 -8.57 16.93
N PRO A 42 -10.04 -9.72 17.53
CA PRO A 42 -9.05 -10.71 17.95
C PRO A 42 -8.30 -11.30 16.75
N THR A 43 -7.07 -11.75 16.97
CA THR A 43 -6.27 -12.43 15.93
C THR A 43 -6.83 -13.81 15.60
N LYS A 44 -7.53 -14.44 16.53
CA LYS A 44 -8.20 -15.72 16.29
C LYS A 44 -9.22 -15.58 15.14
N ASN A 45 -9.05 -16.38 14.09
CA ASN A 45 -9.85 -16.35 12.87
C ASN A 45 -9.75 -15.04 12.05
N GLN A 46 -8.70 -14.25 12.22
CA GLN A 46 -8.52 -12.98 11.52
C GLN A 46 -8.63 -13.10 9.99
N VAL A 47 -8.13 -14.18 9.40
CA VAL A 47 -8.20 -14.39 7.93
C VAL A 47 -9.64 -14.68 7.50
N LYS A 48 -10.38 -15.48 8.26
CA LYS A 48 -11.79 -15.78 7.95
C LYS A 48 -12.66 -14.53 8.04
N ASP A 49 -12.49 -13.73 9.08
CA ASP A 49 -13.20 -12.45 9.24
C ASP A 49 -12.82 -11.47 8.13
N LEU A 50 -11.52 -11.40 7.76
CA LEU A 50 -11.06 -10.58 6.65
C LEU A 50 -11.75 -10.95 5.33
N ILE A 51 -11.90 -12.24 5.04
CA ILE A 51 -12.61 -12.73 3.85
C ILE A 51 -14.05 -12.20 3.81
N GLU A 52 -14.77 -12.27 4.92
CA GLU A 52 -16.14 -11.77 5.01
C GLU A 52 -16.19 -10.25 4.80
N GLU A 53 -15.27 -9.51 5.38
CA GLU A 53 -15.17 -8.06 5.21
C GLU A 53 -14.82 -7.68 3.76
N ILE A 54 -13.94 -8.42 3.08
CA ILE A 54 -13.64 -8.20 1.66
C ILE A 54 -14.89 -8.44 0.81
N LYS A 55 -15.62 -9.54 1.05
CA LYS A 55 -16.85 -9.86 0.31
C LYS A 55 -17.88 -8.73 0.43
N LYS A 56 -18.11 -8.20 1.63
CA LYS A 56 -18.99 -7.04 1.87
C LYS A 56 -18.57 -5.80 1.06
N ARG A 57 -17.26 -5.53 0.95
CA ARG A 57 -16.72 -4.40 0.18
C ARG A 57 -16.84 -4.62 -1.32
N ARG A 58 -16.58 -5.86 -1.78
CA ARG A 58 -16.75 -6.25 -3.19
C ARG A 58 -18.16 -6.02 -3.71
N GLU A 59 -19.19 -6.36 -2.93
CA GLU A 59 -20.59 -6.11 -3.28
C GLU A 59 -20.88 -4.63 -3.54
N LYS A 60 -20.19 -3.75 -2.83
CA LYS A 60 -20.28 -2.29 -3.00
C LYS A 60 -19.29 -1.75 -4.04
N LYS A 61 -18.57 -2.59 -4.77
CA LYS A 61 -17.49 -2.22 -5.70
C LYS A 61 -16.36 -1.42 -5.03
N GLN A 62 -16.15 -1.62 -3.75
CA GLN A 62 -15.09 -1.02 -2.94
C GLN A 62 -13.88 -1.95 -2.88
N ARG A 63 -12.72 -1.41 -2.47
CA ARG A 63 -11.44 -2.13 -2.42
C ARG A 63 -10.91 -2.21 -1.01
N THR A 64 -10.10 -3.23 -0.77
CA THR A 64 -9.46 -3.50 0.52
C THR A 64 -7.94 -3.48 0.39
N LEU A 65 -7.26 -2.96 1.42
CA LEU A 65 -5.84 -3.17 1.62
C LEU A 65 -5.66 -4.08 2.85
N ALA A 66 -4.89 -5.15 2.71
CA ALA A 66 -4.56 -6.06 3.81
C ALA A 66 -3.05 -6.04 4.07
N LEU A 67 -2.65 -5.77 5.32
CA LEU A 67 -1.26 -5.64 5.69
C LEU A 67 -0.81 -6.79 6.58
N THR A 68 0.27 -7.44 6.16
CA THR A 68 0.95 -8.52 6.89
C THR A 68 2.31 -8.07 7.41
N LEU A 69 3.01 -8.94 8.13
CA LEU A 69 4.32 -8.65 8.70
C LEU A 69 5.50 -9.03 7.78
N THR A 70 5.30 -9.99 6.88
CA THR A 70 6.37 -10.50 6.03
C THR A 70 5.89 -10.70 4.59
N LYS A 71 6.83 -10.72 3.64
CA LYS A 71 6.57 -11.03 2.23
C LYS A 71 5.89 -12.39 2.07
N ARG A 72 6.46 -13.41 2.73
CA ARG A 72 5.93 -14.77 2.68
C ARG A 72 4.48 -14.86 3.16
N LEU A 73 4.13 -14.11 4.22
CA LEU A 73 2.74 -14.02 4.67
C LEU A 73 1.84 -13.27 3.68
N ALA A 74 2.35 -12.23 3.01
CA ALA A 74 1.59 -11.51 2.01
C ALA A 74 1.28 -12.39 0.80
N GLU A 75 2.26 -13.12 0.30
CA GLU A 75 2.11 -14.08 -0.80
C GLU A 75 1.13 -15.19 -0.42
N ALA A 76 1.37 -15.88 0.70
CA ALA A 76 0.52 -16.97 1.18
C ALA A 76 -0.94 -16.52 1.43
N LEU A 77 -1.15 -15.31 1.97
CA LEU A 77 -2.48 -14.77 2.16
C LEU A 77 -3.16 -14.47 0.82
N SER A 78 -2.43 -13.91 -0.14
CA SER A 78 -2.96 -13.62 -1.46
C SER A 78 -3.36 -14.89 -2.20
N ASP A 79 -2.54 -15.94 -2.15
CA ASP A 79 -2.83 -17.25 -2.75
C ASP A 79 -4.09 -17.87 -2.11
N TYR A 80 -4.15 -17.87 -0.79
CA TYR A 80 -5.31 -18.39 -0.05
C TYR A 80 -6.60 -17.62 -0.37
N LEU A 81 -6.54 -16.29 -0.48
CA LEU A 81 -7.69 -15.48 -0.88
C LEU A 81 -8.15 -15.81 -2.31
N THR A 82 -7.22 -16.09 -3.20
CA THR A 82 -7.52 -16.51 -4.59
C THR A 82 -8.22 -17.87 -4.62
N GLU A 83 -7.80 -18.82 -3.80
CA GLU A 83 -8.48 -20.12 -3.63
C GLU A 83 -9.93 -19.93 -3.12
N GLU A 84 -10.14 -18.94 -2.24
CA GLU A 84 -11.46 -18.54 -1.73
C GLU A 84 -12.28 -17.68 -2.73
N LYS A 85 -11.87 -17.61 -4.00
CA LYS A 85 -12.52 -16.88 -5.09
C LYS A 85 -12.60 -15.36 -4.86
N ILE A 86 -11.59 -14.80 -4.20
CA ILE A 86 -11.37 -13.37 -4.06
C ILE A 86 -10.25 -12.97 -4.99
N ASN A 87 -10.49 -12.00 -5.86
CA ASN A 87 -9.46 -11.47 -6.74
C ASN A 87 -8.42 -10.71 -5.92
N SER A 88 -7.31 -11.36 -5.64
CA SER A 88 -6.25 -10.88 -4.78
C SER A 88 -4.96 -10.66 -5.57
N GLN A 89 -4.20 -9.66 -5.16
CA GLN A 89 -2.83 -9.46 -5.62
C GLN A 89 -1.97 -9.04 -4.43
N TRP A 90 -0.72 -9.44 -4.42
CA TRP A 90 0.23 -8.98 -3.42
C TRP A 90 1.21 -7.95 -3.98
N LEU A 91 1.70 -7.05 -3.11
CA LEU A 91 2.63 -5.99 -3.47
C LEU A 91 3.69 -5.82 -2.38
N HIS A 92 4.96 -5.88 -2.76
CA HIS A 92 6.09 -5.58 -1.87
C HIS A 92 7.19 -4.79 -2.61
N ALA A 93 8.24 -4.39 -1.87
CA ALA A 93 9.28 -3.50 -2.38
C ALA A 93 10.13 -4.07 -3.54
N GLU A 94 10.11 -5.40 -3.76
CA GLU A 94 10.88 -6.05 -4.83
C GLU A 94 10.13 -6.10 -6.16
N ILE A 95 8.84 -5.77 -6.19
CA ILE A 95 8.12 -5.63 -7.45
C ILE A 95 8.74 -4.47 -8.23
N LYS A 96 9.02 -4.72 -9.51
CA LYS A 96 9.64 -3.74 -10.40
C LYS A 96 8.85 -2.44 -10.37
N THR A 97 9.57 -1.32 -10.33
CA THR A 97 8.99 0.03 -10.25
C THR A 97 7.91 0.29 -11.31
N LEU A 98 8.03 -0.33 -12.48
CA LEU A 98 7.06 -0.19 -13.58
C LEU A 98 5.80 -1.05 -13.42
N GLU A 99 5.86 -2.16 -12.69
CA GLU A 99 4.71 -3.06 -12.48
C GLU A 99 3.76 -2.53 -11.39
N ARG A 100 4.30 -1.83 -10.42
CA ARG A 100 3.54 -1.29 -9.30
C ARG A 100 2.40 -0.36 -9.72
N PRO A 101 2.60 0.65 -10.61
CA PRO A 101 1.51 1.51 -11.09
C PRO A 101 0.42 0.71 -11.81
N LYS A 102 0.79 -0.36 -12.55
CA LYS A 102 -0.16 -1.24 -13.22
C LYS A 102 -1.05 -1.96 -12.21
N ILE A 103 -0.46 -2.58 -11.18
CA ILE A 103 -1.20 -3.27 -10.11
C ILE A 103 -2.17 -2.31 -9.40
N LEU A 104 -1.72 -1.09 -9.10
CA LEU A 104 -2.55 -0.08 -8.45
C LEU A 104 -3.70 0.40 -9.34
N LYS A 105 -3.45 0.56 -10.64
CA LYS A 105 -4.48 0.86 -11.63
C LYS A 105 -5.50 -0.26 -11.71
N GLU A 106 -5.05 -1.50 -11.80
CA GLU A 106 -5.90 -2.70 -11.86
C GLU A 106 -6.75 -2.88 -10.58
N LEU A 107 -6.22 -2.54 -9.40
CA LEU A 107 -7.00 -2.48 -8.16
C LEU A 107 -8.12 -1.45 -8.27
N ARG A 108 -7.83 -0.23 -8.73
CA ARG A 108 -8.82 0.84 -8.91
C ARG A 108 -9.88 0.47 -9.94
N GLU A 109 -9.51 -0.16 -11.04
CA GLU A 109 -10.40 -0.67 -12.08
C GLU A 109 -11.28 -1.83 -11.61
N GLY A 110 -10.92 -2.48 -10.50
CA GLY A 110 -11.68 -3.58 -9.94
C GLY A 110 -11.30 -4.96 -10.45
N LYS A 111 -10.13 -5.11 -11.05
CA LYS A 111 -9.58 -6.44 -11.34
C LYS A 111 -9.23 -7.19 -10.07
N TYR A 112 -8.84 -6.46 -9.01
CA TYR A 112 -8.58 -6.99 -7.69
C TYR A 112 -9.57 -6.42 -6.68
N ASP A 113 -10.05 -7.26 -5.78
CA ASP A 113 -10.88 -6.89 -4.63
C ASP A 113 -10.02 -6.41 -3.47
N VAL A 114 -8.83 -7.00 -3.36
CA VAL A 114 -7.87 -6.74 -2.28
C VAL A 114 -6.44 -6.71 -2.78
N LEU A 115 -5.67 -5.80 -2.22
CA LEU A 115 -4.22 -5.75 -2.36
C LEU A 115 -3.60 -6.13 -1.01
N VAL A 116 -2.74 -7.15 -1.02
CA VAL A 116 -2.04 -7.63 0.17
C VAL A 116 -0.59 -7.15 0.16
N GLY A 117 -0.06 -6.74 1.30
CA GLY A 117 1.35 -6.34 1.36
C GLY A 117 1.86 -6.04 2.75
N ILE A 118 3.11 -5.60 2.85
CA ILE A 118 3.78 -5.33 4.13
C ILE A 118 3.63 -3.86 4.51
N ASN A 119 3.91 -2.97 3.59
CA ASN A 119 4.00 -1.53 3.81
C ASN A 119 3.48 -0.77 2.59
N LEU A 120 2.22 -1.06 2.26
CA LEU A 120 1.61 -0.59 1.02
C LEU A 120 1.54 0.94 0.92
N LEU A 121 1.42 1.64 2.05
CA LEU A 121 1.06 3.06 2.11
C LEU A 121 2.22 4.03 2.40
N ARG A 122 3.46 3.54 2.45
CA ARG A 122 4.65 4.39 2.64
C ARG A 122 4.88 5.40 1.51
N GLU A 123 4.28 5.21 0.35
CA GLU A 123 4.63 5.94 -0.86
C GLU A 123 3.48 6.78 -1.41
N GLY A 124 2.64 7.31 -0.53
CA GLY A 124 1.63 8.31 -0.90
C GLY A 124 0.57 7.79 -1.88
N LEU A 125 0.11 6.55 -1.73
CA LEU A 125 -0.95 6.00 -2.56
C LEU A 125 -2.25 6.77 -2.35
N ASP A 126 -2.83 7.22 -3.44
CA ASP A 126 -4.12 7.90 -3.48
C ASP A 126 -5.17 7.00 -4.15
N LEU A 127 -5.83 6.19 -3.34
CA LEU A 127 -6.77 5.15 -3.76
C LEU A 127 -8.16 5.44 -3.17
N PRO A 128 -8.94 6.30 -3.81
CA PRO A 128 -10.26 6.69 -3.30
C PRO A 128 -11.27 5.54 -3.26
N GLU A 129 -11.03 4.45 -3.97
CA GLU A 129 -11.86 3.25 -3.98
C GLU A 129 -11.63 2.35 -2.76
N VAL A 130 -10.54 2.58 -2.01
CA VAL A 130 -10.21 1.81 -0.81
C VAL A 130 -11.04 2.31 0.36
N THR A 131 -11.89 1.42 0.88
CA THR A 131 -12.74 1.69 2.05
C THR A 131 -12.34 0.90 3.28
N LEU A 132 -11.59 -0.17 3.11
CA LEU A 132 -11.10 -0.99 4.21
C LEU A 132 -9.58 -1.09 4.19
N VAL A 133 -8.97 -0.82 5.33
CA VAL A 133 -7.58 -1.17 5.63
C VAL A 133 -7.59 -2.16 6.78
N ALA A 134 -7.15 -3.38 6.51
CA ALA A 134 -7.05 -4.46 7.50
C ALA A 134 -5.58 -4.69 7.87
N ILE A 135 -5.25 -4.60 9.13
CA ILE A 135 -3.89 -4.80 9.64
C ILE A 135 -3.88 -6.08 10.48
N LEU A 136 -3.29 -7.15 9.93
CA LEU A 136 -3.16 -8.42 10.61
C LEU A 136 -2.02 -8.35 11.63
N ASP A 137 -2.18 -9.06 12.76
CA ASP A 137 -1.18 -9.09 13.83
C ASP A 137 -0.70 -7.68 14.21
N ALA A 138 -1.65 -6.77 14.45
CA ALA A 138 -1.36 -5.37 14.72
C ALA A 138 -0.65 -5.14 16.06
N ASP A 139 -0.72 -6.11 16.98
CA ASP A 139 -0.06 -6.12 18.28
C ASP A 139 1.39 -6.65 18.26
N LYS A 140 1.88 -7.12 17.11
CA LYS A 140 3.28 -7.53 16.98
C LYS A 140 4.16 -6.29 16.82
N GLU A 141 4.64 -5.77 17.96
CA GLU A 141 5.46 -4.57 17.99
C GLU A 141 6.70 -4.69 17.10
N GLY A 142 7.08 -3.57 16.49
CA GLY A 142 8.20 -3.45 15.59
C GLY A 142 8.04 -2.27 14.64
N PHE A 143 8.99 -2.09 13.74
CA PHE A 143 9.01 -0.96 12.81
C PHE A 143 7.73 -0.86 11.95
N LEU A 144 7.17 -1.99 11.51
CA LEU A 144 5.93 -2.05 10.70
C LEU A 144 4.65 -1.79 11.51
N ARG A 145 4.73 -1.75 12.82
CA ARG A 145 3.62 -1.51 13.75
C ARG A 145 3.94 -0.36 14.72
N SER A 146 4.92 0.49 14.38
CA SER A 146 5.17 1.73 15.11
C SER A 146 4.00 2.69 14.99
N GLU A 147 3.86 3.60 15.94
CA GLU A 147 2.84 4.66 15.94
C GLU A 147 2.74 5.36 14.58
N THR A 148 3.89 5.83 14.06
CA THR A 148 3.97 6.54 12.77
C THR A 148 3.48 5.68 11.61
N THR A 149 3.93 4.41 11.55
CA THR A 149 3.53 3.47 10.49
C THR A 149 2.04 3.19 10.56
N LEU A 150 1.48 2.99 11.75
CA LEU A 150 0.04 2.76 11.93
C LEU A 150 -0.79 3.98 11.51
N ILE A 151 -0.40 5.20 11.90
CA ILE A 151 -1.09 6.43 11.48
C ILE A 151 -1.10 6.56 9.96
N GLN A 152 0.05 6.39 9.31
CA GLN A 152 0.16 6.44 7.84
C GLN A 152 -0.72 5.40 7.17
N THR A 153 -0.67 4.18 7.66
CA THR A 153 -1.42 3.04 7.13
C THR A 153 -2.93 3.24 7.25
N MET A 154 -3.40 3.61 8.44
CA MET A 154 -4.81 3.89 8.67
C MET A 154 -5.34 5.04 7.80
N GLY A 155 -4.50 6.06 7.54
CA GLY A 155 -4.81 7.16 6.63
C GLY A 155 -5.14 6.74 5.19
N GLY A 156 -4.77 5.53 4.77
CA GLY A 156 -5.11 4.97 3.46
C GLY A 156 -6.61 4.83 3.22
N ALA A 157 -7.41 4.60 4.27
CA ALA A 157 -8.87 4.56 4.17
C ALA A 157 -9.55 5.94 4.32
N ALA A 158 -8.80 7.02 4.54
CA ALA A 158 -9.35 8.36 4.78
C ALA A 158 -9.76 9.12 3.51
N ARG A 159 -9.78 8.46 2.35
CA ARG A 159 -10.16 9.02 1.06
C ARG A 159 -11.61 8.74 0.66
N HIS A 160 -12.31 7.93 1.45
CA HIS A 160 -13.68 7.51 1.20
C HIS A 160 -14.58 7.83 2.40
N LEU A 161 -15.88 8.08 2.14
CA LEU A 161 -16.87 8.38 3.18
C LEU A 161 -17.04 7.21 4.18
N GLU A 162 -16.99 5.99 3.69
CA GLU A 162 -17.10 4.75 4.47
C GLU A 162 -15.73 4.20 4.90
N GLY A 163 -14.70 5.06 4.99
CA GLY A 163 -13.36 4.61 5.38
C GLY A 163 -13.34 3.91 6.74
N HIS A 164 -12.83 2.69 6.76
CA HIS A 164 -12.80 1.83 7.94
C HIS A 164 -11.45 1.13 8.08
N VAL A 165 -11.00 0.93 9.30
CA VAL A 165 -9.78 0.22 9.64
C VAL A 165 -10.10 -0.89 10.63
N ILE A 166 -9.62 -2.09 10.36
CA ILE A 166 -9.64 -3.21 11.31
C ILE A 166 -8.20 -3.51 11.73
N LEU A 167 -7.97 -3.46 13.03
CA LEU A 167 -6.74 -3.90 13.66
C LEU A 167 -6.99 -5.27 14.30
N TYR A 168 -6.41 -6.34 13.73
CA TYR A 168 -6.46 -7.65 14.35
C TYR A 168 -5.35 -7.74 15.40
N ALA A 169 -5.76 -7.79 16.66
CA ALA A 169 -4.85 -7.75 17.79
C ALA A 169 -5.50 -8.38 19.03
N ASP A 170 -4.73 -9.12 19.81
CA ASP A 170 -5.16 -9.69 21.09
C ASP A 170 -4.84 -8.74 22.24
N GLN A 171 -3.93 -7.79 22.03
CA GLN A 171 -3.52 -6.78 22.99
C GLN A 171 -3.41 -5.41 22.33
N ILE A 172 -3.73 -4.36 23.08
CA ILE A 172 -3.52 -2.98 22.61
C ILE A 172 -2.14 -2.52 23.08
N THR A 173 -1.20 -2.47 22.14
CA THR A 173 0.17 -2.01 22.41
C THR A 173 0.24 -0.50 22.62
N GLY A 174 1.38 0.00 23.14
CA GLY A 174 1.63 1.42 23.29
C GLY A 174 1.54 2.18 21.97
N SER A 175 2.11 1.63 20.90
CA SER A 175 2.07 2.20 19.54
C SER A 175 0.65 2.24 18.98
N MET A 176 -0.12 1.16 19.15
CA MET A 176 -1.53 1.12 18.74
C MET A 176 -2.36 2.19 19.47
N ARG A 177 -2.22 2.29 20.79
CA ARG A 177 -2.97 3.24 21.60
C ARG A 177 -2.76 4.67 21.10
N LYS A 178 -1.49 5.09 20.97
CA LYS A 178 -1.14 6.44 20.50
C LYS A 178 -1.68 6.71 19.09
N ALA A 179 -1.53 5.74 18.17
CA ALA A 179 -2.02 5.88 16.81
C ALA A 179 -3.55 6.00 16.75
N ILE A 180 -4.28 5.19 17.51
CA ILE A 180 -5.74 5.23 17.59
C ILE A 180 -6.22 6.56 18.19
N GLU A 181 -5.58 7.02 19.27
CA GLU A 181 -5.91 8.30 19.92
C GLU A 181 -5.72 9.46 18.95
N GLU A 182 -4.61 9.50 18.21
CA GLU A 182 -4.34 10.54 17.24
C GLU A 182 -5.35 10.54 16.07
N ILE A 183 -5.70 9.39 15.50
CA ILE A 183 -6.72 9.31 14.45
C ILE A 183 -8.09 9.74 14.99
N LYS A 184 -8.46 9.34 16.21
CA LYS A 184 -9.70 9.78 16.86
C LYS A 184 -9.70 11.29 17.11
N ARG A 185 -8.58 11.86 17.55
CA ARG A 185 -8.40 13.30 17.76
C ARG A 185 -8.64 14.06 16.44
N ARG A 186 -7.95 13.68 15.36
CA ARG A 186 -8.10 14.30 14.03
C ARG A 186 -9.54 14.19 13.53
N ARG A 187 -10.15 13.01 13.68
CA ARG A 187 -11.54 12.79 13.28
C ARG A 187 -12.50 13.70 14.04
N LYS A 188 -12.33 13.86 15.34
CA LYS A 188 -13.16 14.75 16.17
C LYS A 188 -13.06 16.21 15.70
N ILE A 189 -11.86 16.71 15.49
CA ILE A 189 -11.60 18.07 14.99
C ILE A 189 -12.31 18.31 13.65
N GLN A 190 -12.19 17.36 12.72
CA GLN A 190 -12.86 17.49 11.42
C GLN A 190 -14.38 17.46 11.54
N ILE A 191 -14.96 16.61 12.39
CA ILE A 191 -16.41 16.57 12.64
C ILE A 191 -16.91 17.91 13.20
N GLU A 192 -16.21 18.47 14.18
CA GLU A 192 -16.58 19.77 14.80
C GLU A 192 -16.49 20.90 13.76
N TYR A 193 -15.44 20.91 12.95
CA TYR A 193 -15.30 21.88 11.86
C TYR A 193 -16.39 21.75 10.81
N ASN A 194 -16.72 20.54 10.37
CA ASN A 194 -17.79 20.29 9.42
C ASN A 194 -19.13 20.79 9.96
N ARG A 195 -19.42 20.49 11.23
CA ARG A 195 -20.65 20.94 11.89
C ARG A 195 -20.74 22.47 11.95
N LYS A 196 -19.65 23.12 12.40
CA LYS A 196 -19.60 24.60 12.51
C LYS A 196 -19.78 25.30 11.18
N ASN A 197 -19.18 24.75 10.12
CA ASN A 197 -19.19 25.35 8.78
C ASN A 197 -20.27 24.76 7.86
N LYS A 198 -21.17 23.90 8.37
CA LYS A 198 -22.24 23.25 7.62
C LYS A 198 -21.72 22.48 6.38
N ILE A 199 -20.53 21.89 6.49
CA ILE A 199 -19.90 21.12 5.41
C ILE A 199 -20.43 19.70 5.45
N LYS A 200 -20.96 19.23 4.31
CA LYS A 200 -21.27 17.82 4.08
C LYS A 200 -20.07 17.17 3.43
N PRO A 201 -19.50 16.08 4.02
CA PRO A 201 -18.39 15.37 3.42
C PRO A 201 -18.69 14.91 2.00
N LYS A 202 -17.75 15.09 1.09
CA LYS A 202 -17.89 14.68 -0.32
C LYS A 202 -16.83 13.64 -0.65
N ALA A 203 -17.24 12.56 -1.31
CA ALA A 203 -16.31 11.55 -1.82
C ALA A 203 -15.34 12.16 -2.83
N ILE A 204 -14.11 11.69 -2.81
CA ILE A 204 -13.12 12.03 -3.82
C ILE A 204 -13.36 11.10 -5.02
N ILE A 205 -13.66 11.68 -6.17
CA ILE A 205 -13.72 10.96 -7.44
C ILE A 205 -12.46 11.36 -8.21
N LYS A 206 -11.62 10.37 -8.50
CA LYS A 206 -10.38 10.58 -9.23
C LYS A 206 -10.39 9.73 -10.49
N GLU A 207 -10.15 10.36 -11.62
CA GLU A 207 -10.00 9.67 -12.90
C GLU A 207 -8.86 8.62 -12.82
N ILE A 208 -9.10 7.45 -13.40
CA ILE A 208 -8.07 6.42 -13.52
C ILE A 208 -7.29 6.74 -14.79
N ARG A 209 -6.10 7.31 -14.64
CA ARG A 209 -5.24 7.68 -15.74
C ARG A 209 -4.19 6.62 -15.99
N ASP A 210 -3.81 6.45 -17.25
CA ASP A 210 -2.65 5.68 -17.59
C ASP A 210 -1.38 6.33 -17.03
N TRP A 211 -0.44 5.51 -16.59
CA TRP A 211 0.86 6.00 -16.16
C TRP A 211 1.56 6.66 -17.36
N PRO A 212 1.99 7.94 -17.27
CA PRO A 212 2.54 8.65 -18.42
C PRO A 212 3.80 8.02 -19.00
N PHE A 213 4.47 7.17 -18.24
CA PHE A 213 5.65 6.40 -18.64
C PHE A 213 5.36 4.90 -18.80
N ALA A 214 4.10 4.46 -18.73
CA ALA A 214 3.74 3.12 -19.14
C ALA A 214 4.13 2.99 -20.63
N PRO A 215 4.93 1.99 -21.03
CA PRO A 215 5.11 1.70 -22.45
C PRO A 215 3.70 1.54 -23.02
N LYS A 216 3.31 2.38 -23.98
CA LYS A 216 2.10 2.10 -24.76
C LYS A 216 2.30 0.67 -25.25
N GLU A 217 1.35 -0.22 -24.97
CA GLU A 217 1.26 -1.51 -25.63
C GLU A 217 1.12 -1.22 -27.14
N LYS A 218 2.24 -0.93 -27.79
CA LYS A 218 2.37 -1.25 -29.21
C LYS A 218 2.36 -2.77 -29.22
N GLU A 219 1.60 -3.34 -30.13
CA GLU A 219 1.79 -4.72 -30.55
C GLU A 219 3.27 -4.90 -30.92
N ILE A 220 4.06 -5.21 -29.92
CA ILE A 220 5.47 -5.52 -30.09
C ILE A 220 5.46 -6.96 -30.54
N SER A 221 5.81 -7.18 -31.80
CA SER A 221 6.01 -8.53 -32.33
C SER A 221 6.83 -9.34 -31.34
N SER A 222 6.54 -10.63 -31.22
CA SER A 222 7.24 -11.56 -30.30
C SER A 222 8.76 -11.47 -30.41
N GLU A 223 9.28 -11.12 -31.57
CA GLU A 223 10.71 -10.88 -31.84
C GLU A 223 11.30 -9.70 -31.05
N PHE A 224 10.54 -8.64 -30.79
CA PHE A 224 11.04 -7.48 -30.06
C PHE A 224 11.17 -7.78 -28.55
N TRP A 225 10.29 -8.60 -27.99
CA TRP A 225 10.40 -9.06 -26.60
C TRP A 225 11.63 -9.96 -26.39
N ILE A 226 11.91 -10.84 -27.34
CA ILE A 226 13.09 -11.72 -27.30
C ILE A 226 14.38 -10.89 -27.34
N ILE A 227 14.45 -9.86 -28.18
CA ILE A 227 15.65 -9.00 -28.30
C ILE A 227 15.85 -8.12 -27.04
N GLN A 228 14.77 -7.63 -26.44
CA GLN A 228 14.86 -6.80 -25.23
C GLN A 228 15.23 -7.63 -24.00
N ASP A 229 14.67 -8.81 -23.86
CA ASP A 229 15.07 -9.77 -22.83
C ASP A 229 16.53 -10.19 -22.96
N LYS A 230 17.01 -10.44 -24.16
CA LYS A 230 18.40 -10.84 -24.41
C LYS A 230 19.39 -9.74 -24.00
N LYS A 231 19.16 -8.49 -24.40
CA LYS A 231 20.01 -7.35 -23.99
C LYS A 231 19.98 -7.10 -22.50
N LEU A 232 18.83 -7.30 -21.87
CA LEU A 232 18.67 -7.19 -20.43
C LEU A 232 19.43 -8.30 -19.69
N LEU A 233 19.30 -9.54 -20.17
CA LEU A 233 20.01 -10.71 -19.65
C LEU A 233 21.52 -10.56 -19.81
N GLU A 234 22.01 -10.07 -20.95
CA GLU A 234 23.43 -9.80 -21.16
C GLU A 234 23.96 -8.72 -20.21
N LYS A 235 23.17 -7.67 -19.94
CA LYS A 235 23.52 -6.62 -19.00
C LYS A 235 23.56 -7.14 -17.56
N GLU A 236 22.57 -7.93 -17.14
CA GLU A 236 22.55 -8.57 -15.82
C GLU A 236 23.68 -9.58 -15.64
N MET A 237 24.00 -10.36 -16.67
CA MET A 237 25.14 -11.28 -16.66
C MET A 237 26.46 -10.54 -16.40
N LYS A 238 26.67 -9.41 -17.08
CA LYS A 238 27.87 -8.58 -16.88
C LYS A 238 27.93 -7.97 -15.48
N ILE A 239 26.78 -7.58 -14.93
CA ILE A 239 26.70 -7.05 -13.56
C ILE A 239 27.00 -8.16 -12.54
N ALA A 240 26.44 -9.34 -12.70
CA ALA A 240 26.72 -10.50 -11.84
C ALA A 240 28.21 -10.89 -11.88
N ALA A 241 28.81 -10.92 -13.07
CA ALA A 241 30.22 -11.21 -13.23
C ALA A 241 31.13 -10.14 -12.58
N ARG A 242 30.78 -8.85 -12.65
CA ARG A 242 31.50 -7.75 -11.97
C ARG A 242 31.40 -7.86 -10.45
N ASN A 243 30.29 -8.36 -9.95
CA ASN A 243 30.06 -8.54 -8.52
C ASN A 243 30.60 -9.89 -8.01
N LEU A 244 31.39 -10.61 -8.84
CA LEU A 244 31.98 -11.93 -8.55
C LEU A 244 30.93 -13.03 -8.25
N ASP A 245 29.68 -12.82 -8.62
CA ASP A 245 28.60 -13.81 -8.54
C ASP A 245 28.60 -14.69 -9.80
N PHE A 246 29.58 -15.58 -9.87
CA PHE A 246 29.79 -16.42 -11.05
C PHE A 246 28.70 -17.47 -11.25
N GLU A 247 28.04 -17.92 -10.18
CA GLU A 247 26.92 -18.88 -10.30
C GLU A 247 25.71 -18.22 -11.00
N ARG A 248 25.38 -17.00 -10.59
CA ARG A 248 24.31 -16.23 -11.22
C ARG A 248 24.64 -15.87 -12.66
N ALA A 249 25.89 -15.45 -12.94
CA ALA A 249 26.34 -15.16 -14.29
C ALA A 249 26.27 -16.38 -15.21
N ALA A 250 26.63 -17.58 -14.71
CA ALA A 250 26.53 -18.84 -15.46
C ALA A 250 25.07 -19.21 -15.77
N LYS A 251 24.15 -19.10 -14.79
CA LYS A 251 22.72 -19.36 -15.02
C LYS A 251 22.11 -18.43 -16.08
N ILE A 252 22.47 -17.14 -16.04
CA ILE A 252 21.97 -16.18 -17.04
C ILE A 252 22.56 -16.48 -18.43
N ARG A 253 23.83 -16.84 -18.53
CA ARG A 253 24.47 -17.28 -19.78
C ARG A 253 23.75 -18.48 -20.40
N ASP A 254 23.38 -19.45 -19.57
CA ASP A 254 22.73 -20.67 -20.03
C ASP A 254 21.26 -20.39 -20.48
N LEU A 255 20.59 -19.41 -19.88
CA LEU A 255 19.31 -18.90 -20.36
C LEU A 255 19.44 -18.19 -21.72
N ILE A 256 20.47 -17.37 -21.92
CA ILE A 256 20.74 -16.71 -23.20
C ILE A 256 21.02 -17.75 -24.31
N LYS A 257 21.75 -18.84 -23.99
CA LYS A 257 22.00 -19.94 -24.94
C LYS A 257 20.71 -20.66 -25.36
N LYS A 258 19.87 -21.00 -24.38
CA LYS A 258 18.59 -21.67 -24.67
C LYS A 258 17.64 -20.82 -25.54
N SER A 259 17.67 -19.47 -25.35
CA SER A 259 16.88 -18.58 -26.19
C SER A 259 17.38 -18.47 -27.63
N ASN A 260 18.65 -18.84 -27.91
CA ASN A 260 19.20 -18.88 -29.26
C ASN A 260 18.95 -20.22 -29.96
N GLU A 261 18.80 -21.31 -29.21
CA GLU A 261 18.59 -22.67 -29.75
C GLU A 261 17.11 -22.97 -30.08
N GLY A 262 16.19 -22.07 -29.71
CA GLY A 262 14.76 -22.17 -30.03
C GLY A 262 14.31 -21.36 -31.26
N LEU A 263 15.26 -20.87 -32.07
CA LEU A 263 15.02 -20.05 -33.27
C LEU A 263 15.47 -20.70 -34.57
N ASP A 264 15.79 -22.01 -34.54
CA ASP A 264 16.03 -22.84 -35.78
C ASP A 264 14.83 -23.72 -36.10
#